data_15d2b9545d8bd2ba8d07a290a18c4113
#
_entry.id   15d2b9545d8bd2ba8d07a290a18c4113
#
_cell.length_a   1.000
_cell.length_b   1.000
_cell.length_c   1.000
_cell.angle_alpha   90.00
_cell.angle_beta   90.00
_cell.angle_gamma   90.00
#
_symmetry.space_group_name_H-M   'P 1'
#
loop_
_entity.id
_entity.type
_entity.pdbx_description
1 polymer ?
#
loop_
_entity_poly.entity_id
_entity_poly.type
_entity_poly.pdbx_seq_one_letter_code
_entity_poly.pdbx_strand_id
1 'polypeptide(L)'
;MRAVFGTVILFVLTIPFSVFADYASNGATHLVRVERGLKTNEFLIKALNGSISNIGSEADKALYKRIIQHHVETNQLYFQFDLEKSYSELKRTQDLLVILYSSLIEASKKTIRGELNSLGYKAIRGTDARPKKHLEMGYRELASAEQKKVIADNSRPYLQPIKLELLYESLKLLKQSRKYVILLSMEYLSDFPPDPESEDFFGILSEINRAMFSRKDEFARIHFDNHFHTYSGENLYDTYWQDPALEELEKPLGDIDAAYLRARRQAKR
;
A
#
# COMPACT_ATOMS: atom_id res chain seq x y z
N MET A 1 -36.39 -42.38 1.68
CA MET A 1 -35.09 -41.83 2.08
C MET A 1 -35.00 -40.41 1.56
N ARG A 2 -35.15 -39.43 2.43
CA ARG A 2 -35.08 -38.00 2.08
C ARG A 2 -33.68 -37.51 2.36
N ALA A 3 -32.97 -37.08 1.34
CA ALA A 3 -31.67 -36.46 1.46
C ALA A 3 -31.83 -35.02 1.96
N VAL A 4 -31.27 -34.74 3.14
CA VAL A 4 -31.19 -33.38 3.72
C VAL A 4 -29.97 -32.72 3.08
N PHE A 5 -30.21 -31.78 2.16
CA PHE A 5 -29.18 -30.90 1.67
C PHE A 5 -28.90 -29.83 2.74
N GLY A 6 -27.76 -29.96 3.38
CA GLY A 6 -27.25 -28.95 4.30
C GLY A 6 -26.83 -27.71 3.51
N THR A 7 -27.51 -26.62 3.76
CA THR A 7 -27.16 -25.29 3.28
C THR A 7 -25.89 -24.84 4.00
N VAL A 8 -24.75 -24.87 3.32
CA VAL A 8 -23.52 -24.23 3.78
C VAL A 8 -23.73 -22.74 3.66
N ILE A 9 -24.02 -22.08 4.76
CA ILE A 9 -24.04 -20.63 4.85
C ILE A 9 -22.59 -20.16 4.80
N LEU A 10 -22.23 -19.63 3.66
CA LEU A 10 -20.98 -18.93 3.43
C LEU A 10 -21.02 -17.63 4.25
N PHE A 11 -20.49 -17.65 5.46
CA PHE A 11 -20.18 -16.44 6.21
C PHE A 11 -19.07 -15.70 5.46
N VAL A 12 -19.46 -14.92 4.49
CA VAL A 12 -18.62 -13.84 3.98
C VAL A 12 -18.41 -12.91 5.18
N LEU A 13 -17.20 -12.92 5.71
CA LEU A 13 -16.73 -11.91 6.67
C LEU A 13 -16.75 -10.57 5.94
N THR A 14 -17.92 -9.98 5.86
CA THR A 14 -18.09 -8.56 5.63
C THR A 14 -17.54 -7.89 6.87
N ILE A 15 -16.24 -7.58 6.86
CA ILE A 15 -15.70 -6.57 7.78
C ILE A 15 -16.61 -5.36 7.56
N PRO A 16 -17.32 -4.91 8.60
CA PRO A 16 -18.30 -3.86 8.41
C PRO A 16 -17.56 -2.60 7.94
N PHE A 17 -17.67 -2.30 6.67
CA PHE A 17 -17.27 -1.02 6.05
C PHE A 17 -17.96 0.18 6.70
N SER A 18 -18.89 -0.04 7.59
CA SER A 18 -19.60 0.95 8.40
C SER A 18 -18.69 1.80 9.31
N VAL A 19 -17.46 1.38 9.57
CA VAL A 19 -16.52 2.18 10.40
C VAL A 19 -16.18 3.51 9.73
N PHE A 20 -16.24 3.59 8.40
CA PHE A 20 -15.86 4.79 7.65
C PHE A 20 -17.07 5.66 7.26
N ALA A 21 -18.28 5.13 7.20
CA ALA A 21 -19.47 5.88 6.81
C ALA A 21 -19.93 6.87 7.88
N ASP A 22 -19.57 6.67 9.14
CA ASP A 22 -19.97 7.52 10.27
C ASP A 22 -19.24 8.87 10.36
N TYR A 23 -18.26 9.12 9.47
CA TYR A 23 -17.60 10.44 9.42
C TYR A 23 -18.50 11.57 8.92
N ALA A 24 -19.62 11.21 8.29
CA ALA A 24 -20.60 12.17 7.78
C ALA A 24 -21.78 12.43 8.73
N SER A 25 -21.95 11.65 9.78
CA SER A 25 -23.06 11.79 10.70
C SER A 25 -22.73 12.74 11.86
N ASN A 26 -23.57 13.70 11.97
CA ASN A 26 -23.70 14.75 12.98
C ASN A 26 -23.24 14.38 14.39
N GLY A 27 -22.34 15.21 14.95
CA GLY A 27 -22.19 15.31 16.38
C GLY A 27 -21.04 14.53 17.05
N ALA A 28 -20.17 13.83 16.28
CA ALA A 28 -18.96 13.29 16.87
C ALA A 28 -18.06 14.40 17.39
N THR A 29 -17.75 14.39 18.66
CA THR A 29 -16.82 15.33 19.28
C THR A 29 -15.44 15.22 18.62
N HIS A 30 -14.63 16.27 18.65
CA HIS A 30 -13.24 16.22 18.16
C HIS A 30 -12.48 15.02 18.75
N LEU A 31 -12.75 14.67 20.00
CA LEU A 31 -12.18 13.51 20.69
C LEU A 31 -12.37 12.22 19.90
N VAL A 32 -13.62 11.87 19.55
CA VAL A 32 -13.92 10.63 18.79
C VAL A 32 -13.32 10.65 17.40
N ARG A 33 -13.32 11.83 16.75
CA ARG A 33 -12.74 12.01 15.41
C ARG A 33 -11.22 11.79 15.43
N VAL A 34 -10.55 12.38 16.42
CA VAL A 34 -9.10 12.23 16.58
C VAL A 34 -8.74 10.80 16.93
N GLU A 35 -9.43 10.17 17.88
CA GLU A 35 -9.15 8.78 18.28
C GLU A 35 -9.29 7.79 17.11
N ARG A 36 -10.38 7.88 16.35
CA ARG A 36 -10.57 7.03 15.16
C ARG A 36 -9.52 7.32 14.09
N GLY A 37 -9.25 8.60 13.86
CA GLY A 37 -8.26 9.04 12.89
C GLY A 37 -6.85 8.57 13.22
N LEU A 38 -6.45 8.61 14.49
CA LEU A 38 -5.16 8.10 14.96
C LEU A 38 -5.00 6.61 14.67
N LYS A 39 -5.99 5.79 15.03
CA LYS A 39 -5.98 4.34 14.75
C LYS A 39 -5.90 4.04 13.25
N THR A 40 -6.66 4.79 12.45
CA THR A 40 -6.64 4.62 10.99
C THR A 40 -5.30 5.05 10.39
N ASN A 41 -4.75 6.19 10.80
CA ASN A 41 -3.47 6.66 10.31
C ASN A 41 -2.34 5.70 10.70
N GLU A 42 -2.32 5.22 11.94
CA GLU A 42 -1.34 4.23 12.39
C GLU A 42 -1.35 2.97 11.52
N PHE A 43 -2.54 2.42 11.24
CA PHE A 43 -2.69 1.27 10.36
C PHE A 43 -2.14 1.56 8.96
N LEU A 44 -2.50 2.71 8.37
CA LEU A 44 -2.08 3.10 7.02
C LEU A 44 -0.56 3.35 6.95
N ILE A 45 0.03 3.94 7.99
CA ILE A 45 1.47 4.15 8.08
C ILE A 45 2.19 2.80 8.16
N LYS A 46 1.76 1.91 9.05
CA LYS A 46 2.34 0.56 9.18
C LYS A 46 2.22 -0.25 7.89
N ALA A 47 1.11 -0.14 7.19
CA ALA A 47 0.88 -0.83 5.92
C ALA A 47 1.82 -0.37 4.79
N LEU A 48 2.38 0.83 4.88
CA LEU A 48 3.37 1.35 3.93
C LEU A 48 4.81 0.90 4.23
N ASN A 49 5.10 0.46 5.46
CA ASN A 49 6.47 0.20 5.88
C ASN A 49 7.24 -0.72 4.92
N GLY A 50 6.65 -1.86 4.55
CA GLY A 50 7.27 -2.78 3.59
C GLY A 50 7.48 -2.18 2.21
N SER A 51 6.50 -1.42 1.71
CA SER A 51 6.61 -0.76 0.40
C SER A 51 7.71 0.29 0.37
N ILE A 52 7.77 1.13 1.42
CA ILE A 52 8.79 2.18 1.53
C ILE A 52 10.19 1.59 1.69
N SER A 53 10.35 0.59 2.54
CA SER A 53 11.64 -0.06 2.77
C SER A 53 12.16 -0.77 1.52
N ASN A 54 11.27 -1.37 0.72
CA ASN A 54 11.65 -2.18 -0.43
C ASN A 54 11.80 -1.36 -1.72
N ILE A 55 10.93 -0.39 -1.98
CA ILE A 55 10.87 0.33 -3.27
C ILE A 55 10.83 1.85 -3.14
N GLY A 56 10.74 2.38 -1.92
CA GLY A 56 10.69 3.82 -1.69
C GLY A 56 11.99 4.51 -2.12
N SER A 57 11.86 5.64 -2.82
CA SER A 57 12.97 6.55 -3.05
C SER A 57 13.40 7.22 -1.74
N GLU A 58 14.57 7.84 -1.71
CA GLU A 58 15.00 8.61 -0.53
C GLU A 58 14.03 9.77 -0.20
N ALA A 59 13.40 10.36 -1.22
CA ALA A 59 12.33 11.34 -1.03
C ALA A 59 11.08 10.72 -0.39
N ASP A 60 10.69 9.51 -0.79
CA ASP A 60 9.58 8.79 -0.18
C ASP A 60 9.88 8.41 1.28
N LYS A 61 11.11 7.98 1.59
CA LYS A 61 11.55 7.70 2.96
C LYS A 61 11.54 8.95 3.84
N ALA A 62 12.03 10.08 3.32
CA ALA A 62 12.00 11.37 4.02
C ALA A 62 10.54 11.82 4.28
N LEU A 63 9.65 11.66 3.30
CA LEU A 63 8.23 11.93 3.48
C LEU A 63 7.58 11.00 4.50
N TYR A 64 7.95 9.72 4.48
CA TYR A 64 7.47 8.73 5.45
C TYR A 64 7.90 9.07 6.87
N LYS A 65 9.17 9.47 7.08
CA LYS A 65 9.65 9.99 8.36
C LYS A 65 8.79 11.17 8.82
N ARG A 66 8.53 12.13 7.93
CA ARG A 66 7.71 13.32 8.23
C ARG A 66 6.28 12.94 8.62
N ILE A 67 5.68 11.96 7.95
CA ILE A 67 4.34 11.45 8.28
C ILE A 67 4.32 10.88 9.70
N ILE A 68 5.34 10.10 10.08
CA ILE A 68 5.46 9.55 11.43
C ILE A 68 5.64 10.65 12.46
N GLN A 69 6.47 11.66 12.19
CA GLN A 69 6.64 12.83 13.05
C GLN A 69 5.31 13.53 13.34
N HIS A 70 4.52 13.87 12.31
CA HIS A 70 3.20 14.47 12.49
C HIS A 70 2.21 13.55 13.21
N HIS A 71 2.32 12.24 12.98
CA HIS A 71 1.48 11.28 13.70
C HIS A 71 1.83 11.20 15.19
N VAL A 72 3.12 11.24 15.55
CA VAL A 72 3.58 11.32 16.94
C VAL A 72 3.11 12.62 17.58
N GLU A 73 3.28 13.76 16.92
CA GLU A 73 2.80 15.06 17.38
C GLU A 73 1.27 15.04 17.62
N THR A 74 0.52 14.43 16.70
CA THR A 74 -0.94 14.25 16.85
C THR A 74 -1.27 13.48 18.14
N ASN A 75 -0.52 12.41 18.46
CA ASN A 75 -0.70 11.64 19.69
C ASN A 75 -0.35 12.46 20.93
N GLN A 76 0.75 13.21 20.91
CA GLN A 76 1.15 14.05 22.04
C GLN A 76 0.09 15.11 22.35
N LEU A 77 -0.40 15.82 21.34
CA LEU A 77 -1.46 16.82 21.48
C LEU A 77 -2.77 16.19 21.97
N TYR A 78 -3.09 14.97 21.51
CA TYR A 78 -4.26 14.22 21.98
C TYR A 78 -4.16 13.91 23.49
N PHE A 79 -3.00 13.44 23.95
CA PHE A 79 -2.78 13.16 25.38
C PHE A 79 -2.71 14.43 26.24
N GLN A 80 -2.37 15.56 25.64
CA GLN A 80 -2.42 16.88 26.29
C GLN A 80 -3.83 17.48 26.30
N PHE A 81 -4.82 16.79 25.71
CA PHE A 81 -6.19 17.27 25.50
C PHE A 81 -6.31 18.54 24.66
N ASP A 82 -5.28 18.91 23.86
CA ASP A 82 -5.37 19.96 22.84
C ASP A 82 -5.98 19.35 21.55
N LEU A 83 -7.29 19.09 21.63
CA LEU A 83 -8.00 18.34 20.59
C LEU A 83 -8.09 19.09 19.27
N GLU A 84 -8.10 20.41 19.27
CA GLU A 84 -8.17 21.22 18.06
C GLU A 84 -6.87 21.14 17.27
N LYS A 85 -5.74 21.33 17.93
CA LYS A 85 -4.43 21.18 17.28
C LYS A 85 -4.18 19.72 16.87
N SER A 86 -4.51 18.76 17.74
CA SER A 86 -4.42 17.34 17.42
C SER A 86 -5.21 17.01 16.15
N TYR A 87 -6.42 17.52 15.99
CA TYR A 87 -7.22 17.31 14.78
C TYR A 87 -6.59 17.98 13.55
N SER A 88 -5.98 19.15 13.70
CA SER A 88 -5.25 19.81 12.61
C SER A 88 -4.05 19.00 12.14
N GLU A 89 -3.24 18.48 13.07
CA GLU A 89 -2.08 17.64 12.76
C GLU A 89 -2.50 16.27 12.20
N LEU A 90 -3.60 15.69 12.70
CA LEU A 90 -4.20 14.49 12.12
C LEU A 90 -4.49 14.68 10.63
N LYS A 91 -5.14 15.78 10.24
CA LYS A 91 -5.42 16.08 8.84
C LYS A 91 -4.15 16.27 8.03
N ARG A 92 -3.14 16.93 8.61
CA ARG A 92 -1.85 17.11 7.95
C ARG A 92 -1.19 15.75 7.65
N THR A 93 -1.21 14.85 8.63
CA THR A 93 -0.76 13.47 8.44
C THR A 93 -1.49 12.79 7.29
N GLN A 94 -2.82 12.92 7.20
CA GLN A 94 -3.63 12.34 6.13
C GLN A 94 -3.30 12.91 4.75
N ASP A 95 -3.10 14.22 4.65
CA ASP A 95 -2.72 14.87 3.39
C ASP A 95 -1.35 14.37 2.90
N LEU A 96 -0.38 14.22 3.79
CA LEU A 96 0.93 13.67 3.45
C LEU A 96 0.86 12.18 3.07
N LEU A 97 0.03 11.40 3.75
CA LEU A 97 -0.24 10.01 3.39
C LEU A 97 -0.82 9.89 1.96
N VAL A 98 -1.73 10.77 1.58
CA VAL A 98 -2.28 10.80 0.20
C VAL A 98 -1.17 10.99 -0.84
N ILE A 99 -0.23 11.91 -0.57
CA ILE A 99 0.90 12.18 -1.47
C ILE A 99 1.78 10.94 -1.58
N LEU A 100 2.14 10.34 -0.45
CA LEU A 100 3.04 9.18 -0.41
C LEU A 100 2.42 7.95 -1.07
N TYR A 101 1.15 7.62 -0.75
CA TYR A 101 0.44 6.53 -1.42
C TYR A 101 0.37 6.74 -2.93
N SER A 102 0.10 7.97 -3.37
CA SER A 102 0.01 8.29 -4.79
C SER A 102 1.36 8.11 -5.50
N SER A 103 2.47 8.54 -4.89
CA SER A 103 3.83 8.35 -5.41
C SER A 103 4.14 6.87 -5.60
N LEU A 104 3.92 6.06 -4.57
CA LEU A 104 4.20 4.61 -4.60
C LEU A 104 3.32 3.87 -5.60
N ILE A 105 2.04 4.24 -5.72
CA ILE A 105 1.13 3.65 -6.70
C ILE A 105 1.64 3.92 -8.11
N GLU A 106 2.02 5.16 -8.43
CA GLU A 106 2.51 5.49 -9.78
C GLU A 106 3.83 4.78 -10.10
N ALA A 107 4.76 4.72 -9.15
CA ALA A 107 6.01 3.98 -9.32
C ALA A 107 5.77 2.48 -9.54
N SER A 108 4.95 1.86 -8.68
CA SER A 108 4.60 0.44 -8.78
C SER A 108 3.86 0.10 -10.07
N LYS A 109 2.90 0.93 -10.47
CA LYS A 109 2.13 0.78 -11.71
C LYS A 109 3.04 0.77 -12.93
N LYS A 110 3.97 1.73 -13.01
CA LYS A 110 4.92 1.84 -14.12
C LYS A 110 5.78 0.58 -14.25
N THR A 111 6.32 0.10 -13.14
CA THR A 111 7.16 -1.10 -13.09
C THR A 111 6.38 -2.34 -13.51
N ILE A 112 5.23 -2.59 -12.87
CA ILE A 112 4.39 -3.78 -13.15
C ILE A 112 3.94 -3.80 -14.61
N ARG A 113 3.51 -2.67 -15.16
CA ARG A 113 3.09 -2.57 -16.56
C ARG A 113 4.26 -2.87 -17.51
N GLY A 114 5.46 -2.35 -17.22
CA GLY A 114 6.66 -2.63 -18.00
C GLY A 114 7.00 -4.11 -18.02
N GLU A 115 6.95 -4.78 -16.88
CA GLU A 115 7.22 -6.21 -16.75
C GLU A 115 6.15 -7.07 -17.44
N LEU A 116 4.85 -6.79 -17.24
CA LEU A 116 3.77 -7.48 -17.94
C LEU A 116 3.90 -7.34 -19.47
N ASN A 117 4.26 -6.16 -19.95
CA ASN A 117 4.47 -5.93 -21.40
C ASN A 117 5.66 -6.73 -21.93
N SER A 118 6.77 -6.77 -21.20
CA SER A 118 7.98 -7.48 -21.63
C SER A 118 7.78 -9.00 -21.70
N LEU A 119 7.05 -9.55 -20.72
CA LEU A 119 6.75 -10.98 -20.63
C LEU A 119 5.55 -11.38 -21.49
N GLY A 120 4.63 -10.44 -21.73
CA GLY A 120 3.38 -10.69 -22.45
C GLY A 120 3.58 -11.23 -23.86
N TYR A 121 4.59 -10.72 -24.58
CA TYR A 121 4.92 -11.21 -25.90
C TYR A 121 5.27 -12.71 -25.92
N LYS A 122 6.05 -13.17 -24.94
CA LYS A 122 6.40 -14.59 -24.80
C LYS A 122 5.18 -15.43 -24.42
N ALA A 123 4.36 -14.93 -23.47
CA ALA A 123 3.17 -15.63 -23.02
C ALA A 123 2.12 -15.82 -24.12
N ILE A 124 1.89 -14.81 -24.95
CA ILE A 124 0.88 -14.87 -26.02
C ILE A 124 1.30 -15.84 -27.11
N ARG A 125 2.58 -15.87 -27.47
CA ARG A 125 3.11 -16.76 -28.52
C ARG A 125 3.31 -18.20 -28.07
N GLY A 126 3.45 -18.44 -26.79
CA GLY A 126 3.56 -19.79 -26.22
C GLY A 126 2.30 -20.60 -26.43
N THR A 127 2.44 -21.91 -26.41
CA THR A 127 1.30 -22.87 -26.50
C THR A 127 0.67 -23.13 -25.13
N ASP A 128 1.40 -22.89 -24.06
CA ASP A 128 0.94 -23.14 -22.69
C ASP A 128 -0.14 -22.12 -22.27
N ALA A 129 -1.20 -22.63 -21.65
CA ALA A 129 -2.31 -21.83 -21.16
C ALA A 129 -2.00 -21.13 -19.82
N ARG A 130 -1.06 -21.66 -19.03
CA ARG A 130 -0.74 -21.17 -17.69
C ARG A 130 -0.12 -19.77 -17.70
N PRO A 131 0.93 -19.48 -18.50
CA PRO A 131 1.46 -18.13 -18.65
C PRO A 131 0.44 -17.11 -19.16
N LYS A 132 -0.43 -17.52 -20.09
CA LYS A 132 -1.53 -16.65 -20.59
C LYS A 132 -2.47 -16.24 -19.46
N LYS A 133 -2.83 -17.20 -18.59
CA LYS A 133 -3.71 -16.94 -17.46
C LYS A 133 -3.04 -16.01 -16.44
N HIS A 134 -1.75 -16.19 -16.13
CA HIS A 134 -1.01 -15.29 -15.24
C HIS A 134 -0.94 -13.87 -15.81
N LEU A 135 -0.71 -13.74 -17.11
CA LEU A 135 -0.70 -12.45 -17.80
C LEU A 135 -2.07 -11.75 -17.69
N GLU A 136 -3.15 -12.47 -17.99
CA GLU A 136 -4.52 -11.97 -17.90
C GLU A 136 -4.85 -11.48 -16.48
N MET A 137 -4.54 -12.29 -15.46
CA MET A 137 -4.77 -11.95 -14.06
C MET A 137 -3.94 -10.74 -13.65
N GLY A 138 -2.66 -10.66 -14.08
CA GLY A 138 -1.80 -9.51 -13.81
C GLY A 138 -2.38 -8.20 -14.36
N TYR A 139 -2.83 -8.20 -15.60
CA TYR A 139 -3.47 -7.01 -16.19
C TYR A 139 -4.83 -6.68 -15.57
N ARG A 140 -5.61 -7.67 -15.18
CA ARG A 140 -6.89 -7.46 -14.50
C ARG A 140 -6.70 -6.73 -13.18
N GLU A 141 -5.77 -7.20 -12.35
CA GLU A 141 -5.49 -6.57 -11.06
C GLU A 141 -4.88 -5.16 -11.25
N LEU A 142 -4.01 -4.98 -12.25
CA LEU A 142 -3.46 -3.67 -12.61
C LEU A 142 -4.57 -2.69 -13.00
N ALA A 143 -5.49 -3.10 -13.87
CA ALA A 143 -6.61 -2.25 -14.30
C ALA A 143 -7.55 -1.90 -13.12
N SER A 144 -7.82 -2.86 -12.23
CA SER A 144 -8.61 -2.64 -11.02
C SER A 144 -7.94 -1.64 -10.08
N ALA A 145 -6.61 -1.71 -9.94
CA ALA A 145 -5.84 -0.75 -9.14
C ALA A 145 -5.91 0.67 -9.73
N GLU A 146 -5.77 0.79 -11.04
CA GLU A 146 -5.90 2.08 -11.74
C GLU A 146 -7.29 2.68 -11.58
N GLN A 147 -8.33 1.88 -11.67
CA GLN A 147 -9.70 2.32 -11.44
C GLN A 147 -9.88 2.87 -10.01
N LYS A 148 -9.38 2.17 -9.00
CA LYS A 148 -9.41 2.64 -7.60
C LYS A 148 -8.67 3.97 -7.43
N LYS A 149 -7.49 4.08 -8.05
CA LYS A 149 -6.69 5.33 -8.04
C LYS A 149 -7.46 6.50 -8.66
N VAL A 150 -8.08 6.29 -9.82
CA VAL A 150 -8.89 7.31 -10.50
C VAL A 150 -10.08 7.75 -9.63
N ILE A 151 -10.77 6.81 -8.98
CA ILE A 151 -11.87 7.15 -8.05
C ILE A 151 -11.31 7.96 -6.86
N ALA A 152 -10.17 7.57 -6.30
CA ALA A 152 -9.53 8.31 -5.22
C ALA A 152 -9.17 9.74 -5.63
N ASP A 153 -8.60 9.93 -6.82
CA ASP A 153 -8.20 11.26 -7.31
C ASP A 153 -9.40 12.17 -7.56
N ASN A 154 -10.54 11.61 -7.97
CA ASN A 154 -11.78 12.33 -8.18
C ASN A 154 -12.61 12.50 -6.90
N SER A 155 -12.17 11.96 -5.77
CA SER A 155 -12.86 12.13 -4.49
C SER A 155 -12.72 13.56 -3.99
N ARG A 156 -13.79 14.06 -3.36
CA ARG A 156 -13.82 15.43 -2.83
C ARG A 156 -12.76 15.63 -1.75
N PRO A 157 -12.11 16.81 -1.69
CA PRO A 157 -10.99 17.08 -0.78
C PRO A 157 -11.27 16.85 0.71
N TYR A 158 -12.51 17.00 1.14
CA TYR A 158 -12.89 16.78 2.54
C TYR A 158 -13.12 15.30 2.92
N LEU A 159 -13.09 14.39 1.95
CA LEU A 159 -13.26 12.95 2.15
C LEU A 159 -11.91 12.23 2.23
N GLN A 160 -10.92 12.80 2.93
CA GLN A 160 -9.58 12.24 3.08
C GLN A 160 -9.56 10.77 3.52
N PRO A 161 -10.34 10.33 4.53
CA PRO A 161 -10.32 8.93 4.94
C PRO A 161 -10.74 7.97 3.82
N ILE A 162 -11.79 8.31 3.06
CA ILE A 162 -12.25 7.51 1.92
C ILE A 162 -11.21 7.49 0.81
N LYS A 163 -10.59 8.63 0.53
CA LYS A 163 -9.50 8.73 -0.45
C LYS A 163 -8.33 7.82 -0.07
N LEU A 164 -7.92 7.86 1.19
CA LEU A 164 -6.83 7.01 1.70
C LEU A 164 -7.16 5.53 1.62
N GLU A 165 -8.39 5.14 1.93
CA GLU A 165 -8.86 3.77 1.80
C GLU A 165 -8.76 3.29 0.35
N LEU A 166 -9.25 4.09 -0.61
CA LEU A 166 -9.17 3.77 -2.03
C LEU A 166 -7.72 3.66 -2.53
N LEU A 167 -6.83 4.52 -2.05
CA LEU A 167 -5.40 4.45 -2.36
C LEU A 167 -4.75 3.20 -1.75
N TYR A 168 -5.08 2.86 -0.52
CA TYR A 168 -4.63 1.62 0.13
C TYR A 168 -5.09 0.38 -0.67
N GLU A 169 -6.36 0.33 -1.05
CA GLU A 169 -6.91 -0.76 -1.88
C GLU A 169 -6.23 -0.82 -3.26
N SER A 170 -5.95 0.34 -3.87
CA SER A 170 -5.19 0.40 -5.13
C SER A 170 -3.79 -0.21 -4.98
N LEU A 171 -3.05 0.17 -3.92
CA LEU A 171 -1.72 -0.38 -3.66
C LEU A 171 -1.77 -1.90 -3.40
N LYS A 172 -2.78 -2.39 -2.69
CA LYS A 172 -3.00 -3.81 -2.44
C LYS A 172 -3.25 -4.59 -3.74
N LEU A 173 -4.05 -4.06 -4.65
CA LEU A 173 -4.28 -4.65 -5.97
C LEU A 173 -3.00 -4.67 -6.83
N LEU A 174 -2.17 -3.63 -6.75
CA LEU A 174 -0.86 -3.63 -7.41
C LEU A 174 0.05 -4.73 -6.87
N LYS A 175 0.04 -4.99 -5.56
CA LYS A 175 0.79 -6.11 -4.97
C LYS A 175 0.27 -7.46 -5.47
N GLN A 176 -1.02 -7.61 -5.67
CA GLN A 176 -1.61 -8.81 -6.28
C GLN A 176 -1.21 -8.94 -7.76
N SER A 177 -1.24 -7.85 -8.54
CA SER A 177 -0.77 -7.83 -9.92
C SER A 177 0.70 -8.27 -9.99
N ARG A 178 1.55 -7.76 -9.10
CA ARG A 178 2.97 -8.13 -9.01
C ARG A 178 3.17 -9.62 -8.75
N LYS A 179 2.33 -10.23 -7.91
CA LYS A 179 2.35 -11.69 -7.72
C LYS A 179 2.24 -12.44 -9.06
N TYR A 180 1.36 -11.99 -9.94
CA TYR A 180 1.21 -12.63 -11.26
C TYR A 180 2.37 -12.35 -12.19
N VAL A 181 3.02 -11.19 -12.08
CA VAL A 181 4.29 -10.91 -12.78
C VAL A 181 5.36 -11.90 -12.35
N ILE A 182 5.49 -12.17 -11.04
CA ILE A 182 6.45 -13.14 -10.52
C ILE A 182 6.17 -14.54 -11.07
N LEU A 183 4.93 -15.00 -10.97
CA LEU A 183 4.53 -16.31 -11.49
C LEU A 183 4.79 -16.42 -13.00
N LEU A 184 4.50 -15.37 -13.75
CA LEU A 184 4.79 -15.30 -15.18
C LEU A 184 6.29 -15.32 -15.47
N SER A 185 7.10 -14.62 -14.65
CA SER A 185 8.56 -14.61 -14.79
C SER A 185 9.16 -16.00 -14.53
N MET A 186 8.64 -16.72 -13.56
CA MET A 186 9.08 -18.08 -13.23
C MET A 186 8.92 -19.06 -14.41
N GLU A 187 7.85 -18.94 -15.19
CA GLU A 187 7.61 -19.79 -16.36
C GLU A 187 8.68 -19.60 -17.46
N TYR A 188 9.47 -18.51 -17.41
CA TYR A 188 10.48 -18.18 -18.43
C TYR A 188 11.91 -18.10 -17.91
N LEU A 189 12.13 -18.34 -16.62
CA LEU A 189 13.47 -18.44 -16.03
C LEU A 189 13.98 -19.87 -16.20
N SER A 190 14.96 -20.05 -17.09
CA SER A 190 15.58 -21.36 -17.38
C SER A 190 16.29 -21.99 -16.20
N ASP A 191 16.61 -21.22 -15.16
CA ASP A 191 17.39 -21.65 -13.99
C ASP A 191 16.49 -21.99 -12.78
N PHE A 192 15.18 -22.02 -13.00
CA PHE A 192 14.25 -22.43 -11.97
C PHE A 192 14.10 -23.97 -12.04
N PRO A 193 14.58 -24.70 -11.03
CA PRO A 193 14.28 -26.12 -10.99
C PRO A 193 12.77 -26.24 -10.75
N PRO A 194 12.02 -26.86 -11.68
CA PRO A 194 10.65 -27.28 -11.36
C PRO A 194 10.81 -28.40 -10.33
N ASP A 195 10.67 -28.10 -9.06
CA ASP A 195 10.38 -29.15 -8.09
C ASP A 195 8.87 -29.34 -8.07
N PRO A 196 8.36 -30.34 -8.81
CA PRO A 196 6.92 -30.59 -8.87
C PRO A 196 6.35 -31.14 -7.56
N GLU A 197 7.19 -31.48 -6.59
CA GLU A 197 6.78 -32.08 -5.33
C GLU A 197 6.62 -31.08 -4.19
N SER A 198 7.10 -29.84 -4.34
CA SER A 198 6.88 -28.82 -3.32
C SER A 198 5.50 -28.17 -3.51
N GLU A 199 4.47 -28.84 -3.04
CA GLU A 199 3.12 -28.26 -2.92
C GLU A 199 3.07 -27.14 -1.84
N ASP A 200 4.16 -26.90 -1.12
CA ASP A 200 4.23 -25.93 -0.08
C ASP A 200 4.48 -24.52 -0.65
N PHE A 201 3.50 -23.64 -0.48
CA PHE A 201 3.60 -22.23 -0.84
C PHE A 201 4.85 -21.54 -0.26
N PHE A 202 5.25 -21.88 0.97
CA PHE A 202 6.44 -21.33 1.61
C PHE A 202 7.73 -21.88 1.01
N GLY A 203 7.75 -23.13 0.57
CA GLY A 203 8.86 -23.71 -0.17
C GLY A 203 9.07 -23.00 -1.51
N ILE A 204 8.02 -22.84 -2.28
CA ILE A 204 8.04 -22.10 -3.55
C ILE A 204 8.50 -20.64 -3.32
N LEU A 205 7.97 -19.98 -2.30
CA LEU A 205 8.35 -18.60 -1.97
C LEU A 205 9.83 -18.52 -1.56
N SER A 206 10.33 -19.49 -0.81
CA SER A 206 11.73 -19.58 -0.41
C SER A 206 12.66 -19.81 -1.61
N GLU A 207 12.28 -20.63 -2.56
CA GLU A 207 13.03 -20.87 -3.79
C GLU A 207 13.02 -19.66 -4.72
N ILE A 208 11.88 -19.00 -4.86
CA ILE A 208 11.78 -17.72 -5.54
C ILE A 208 12.71 -16.69 -4.90
N ASN A 209 12.68 -16.58 -3.58
CA ASN A 209 13.57 -15.71 -2.84
C ASN A 209 15.04 -16.02 -3.18
N ARG A 210 15.45 -17.29 -3.08
CA ARG A 210 16.82 -17.70 -3.33
C ARG A 210 17.28 -17.44 -4.77
N ALA A 211 16.45 -17.74 -5.76
CA ALA A 211 16.74 -17.49 -7.17
C ALA A 211 16.84 -15.99 -7.50
N MET A 212 16.05 -15.16 -6.83
CA MET A 212 16.07 -13.70 -6.99
C MET A 212 17.25 -13.04 -6.25
N PHE A 213 17.67 -13.57 -5.13
CA PHE A 213 18.88 -13.14 -4.41
C PHE A 213 20.15 -13.22 -5.26
N SER A 214 20.23 -14.21 -6.16
CA SER A 214 21.37 -14.34 -7.07
C SER A 214 21.45 -13.27 -8.15
N ARG A 215 20.34 -12.57 -8.43
CA ARG A 215 20.24 -11.48 -9.42
C ARG A 215 20.16 -10.09 -8.79
N LYS A 216 20.73 -9.89 -7.63
CA LYS A 216 20.91 -8.61 -6.93
C LYS A 216 19.85 -7.51 -7.17
N ASP A 217 19.33 -7.09 -6.03
CA ASP A 217 18.77 -5.77 -5.69
C ASP A 217 17.50 -5.31 -6.40
N GLU A 218 17.41 -5.39 -7.70
CA GLU A 218 16.29 -4.79 -8.43
C GLU A 218 15.05 -5.71 -8.43
N PHE A 219 15.27 -6.99 -8.65
CA PHE A 219 14.20 -7.99 -8.70
C PHE A 219 13.63 -8.30 -7.32
N ALA A 220 14.46 -8.49 -6.33
CA ALA A 220 14.03 -8.85 -4.99
C ALA A 220 13.26 -7.72 -4.30
N ARG A 221 13.70 -6.48 -4.43
CA ARG A 221 13.01 -5.30 -3.89
C ARG A 221 11.60 -5.15 -4.44
N ILE A 222 11.41 -5.51 -5.70
CA ILE A 222 10.14 -5.34 -6.39
C ILE A 222 9.17 -6.48 -6.08
N HIS A 223 9.67 -7.71 -5.95
CA HIS A 223 8.81 -8.90 -6.00
C HIS A 223 8.31 -9.39 -4.64
N PHE A 224 8.97 -9.00 -3.54
CA PHE A 224 8.56 -9.39 -2.18
C PHE A 224 7.96 -8.27 -1.36
N ASP A 225 7.51 -7.22 -2.02
CA ASP A 225 6.80 -6.15 -1.36
C ASP A 225 5.45 -6.67 -0.82
N ASN A 226 5.44 -7.10 0.41
CA ASN A 226 4.21 -7.27 1.17
C ASN A 226 4.17 -6.25 2.32
N HIS A 227 3.02 -6.10 2.95
CA HIS A 227 2.82 -5.07 3.97
C HIS A 227 3.77 -5.19 5.17
N PHE A 228 4.28 -6.39 5.45
CA PHE A 228 5.00 -6.71 6.67
C PHE A 228 6.44 -7.14 6.45
N HIS A 229 6.79 -7.51 5.22
CA HIS A 229 8.13 -8.01 4.91
C HIS A 229 9.00 -6.90 4.36
N THR A 230 10.09 -6.61 5.05
CA THR A 230 11.16 -5.72 4.59
C THR A 230 12.34 -6.54 4.14
N TYR A 231 12.78 -6.33 2.92
CA TYR A 231 13.88 -7.10 2.32
C TYR A 231 15.20 -6.92 3.05
N SER A 232 15.49 -5.69 3.47
CA SER A 232 16.69 -5.35 4.24
C SER A 232 16.61 -5.76 5.72
N GLY A 233 15.45 -6.22 6.18
CA GLY A 233 15.19 -6.38 7.61
C GLY A 233 14.98 -5.05 8.35
N GLU A 234 15.10 -3.92 7.67
CA GLU A 234 14.85 -2.60 8.27
C GLU A 234 13.36 -2.39 8.48
N ASN A 235 13.01 -2.09 9.73
CA ASN A 235 11.68 -1.60 10.06
C ASN A 235 11.73 -0.08 10.24
N LEU A 236 11.52 0.65 9.14
CA LEU A 236 11.56 2.12 9.16
C LEU A 236 10.50 2.72 10.07
N TYR A 237 9.34 2.04 10.20
CA TYR A 237 8.29 2.50 11.12
C TYR A 237 8.81 2.51 12.55
N ASP A 238 9.36 1.40 13.05
CA ASP A 238 9.84 1.30 14.42
C ASP A 238 11.02 2.24 14.67
N THR A 239 11.94 2.35 13.70
CA THR A 239 13.08 3.27 13.78
C THR A 239 12.63 4.72 13.97
N TYR A 240 11.72 5.21 13.12
CA TYR A 240 11.25 6.59 13.18
C TYR A 240 10.25 6.84 14.31
N TRP A 241 9.56 5.79 14.78
CA TRP A 241 8.67 5.88 15.94
C TRP A 241 9.43 5.99 17.25
N GLN A 242 10.55 5.27 17.39
CA GLN A 242 11.40 5.30 18.59
C GLN A 242 12.19 6.60 18.70
N ASP A 243 12.63 7.15 17.58
CA ASP A 243 13.34 8.43 17.51
C ASP A 243 12.74 9.31 16.40
N PRO A 244 11.63 9.98 16.68
CA PRO A 244 10.93 10.76 15.65
C PRO A 244 11.64 12.07 15.30
N ALA A 245 12.60 12.56 16.11
CA ALA A 245 13.30 13.84 15.90
C ALA A 245 12.33 14.99 15.60
N LEU A 246 11.41 15.26 16.54
CA LEU A 246 10.32 16.24 16.35
C LEU A 246 10.83 17.68 16.13
N GLU A 247 12.03 18.01 16.58
CA GLU A 247 12.68 19.30 16.32
C GLU A 247 12.95 19.54 14.83
N GLU A 248 12.87 18.49 14.00
CA GLU A 248 12.98 18.61 12.55
C GLU A 248 11.67 18.97 11.86
N LEU A 249 10.53 18.93 12.59
CA LEU A 249 9.20 19.18 11.99
C LEU A 249 9.08 20.57 11.33
N GLU A 250 9.77 21.57 11.86
CA GLU A 250 9.76 22.92 11.30
C GLU A 250 10.68 23.08 10.08
N LYS A 251 11.60 22.12 9.86
CA LYS A 251 12.52 22.20 8.72
C LYS A 251 11.78 21.86 7.42
N PRO A 252 11.89 22.70 6.38
CA PRO A 252 11.24 22.43 5.09
C PRO A 252 11.83 21.17 4.44
N LEU A 253 10.97 20.36 3.84
CA LEU A 253 11.36 19.20 3.03
C LEU A 253 11.52 19.54 1.53
N GLY A 254 11.79 20.80 1.19
CA GLY A 254 12.01 21.23 -0.19
C GLY A 254 10.77 21.04 -1.07
N ASP A 255 10.91 20.28 -2.15
CA ASP A 255 9.84 20.08 -3.12
C ASP A 255 8.59 19.37 -2.56
N ILE A 256 8.74 18.62 -1.46
CA ILE A 256 7.63 17.91 -0.82
C ILE A 256 6.69 18.90 -0.14
N ASP A 257 7.23 19.90 0.55
CA ASP A 257 6.41 20.95 1.15
C ASP A 257 5.69 21.77 0.07
N ALA A 258 6.36 22.02 -1.05
CA ALA A 258 5.75 22.69 -2.20
C ALA A 258 4.63 21.86 -2.82
N ALA A 259 4.77 20.54 -2.91
CA ALA A 259 3.71 19.63 -3.37
C ALA A 259 2.54 19.61 -2.39
N TYR A 260 2.80 19.54 -1.10
CA TYR A 260 1.78 19.62 -0.04
C TYR A 260 1.00 20.93 -0.09
N LEU A 261 1.68 22.04 -0.20
CA LEU A 261 1.05 23.36 -0.29
C LEU A 261 0.23 23.53 -1.57
N ARG A 262 0.67 22.94 -2.69
CA ARG A 262 -0.10 22.90 -3.94
C ARG A 262 -1.38 22.08 -3.79
N ALA A 263 -1.28 20.88 -3.24
CA ALA A 263 -2.43 20.01 -2.98
C ALA A 263 -3.46 20.69 -2.06
N ARG A 264 -2.99 21.37 -0.99
CA ARG A 264 -3.86 22.12 -0.06
C ARG A 264 -4.54 23.33 -0.70
N ARG A 265 -3.87 24.03 -1.63
CA ARG A 265 -4.46 25.15 -2.39
C ARG A 265 -5.52 24.68 -3.36
N GLN A 266 -5.33 23.53 -3.99
CA GLN A 266 -6.32 22.92 -4.88
C GLN A 266 -7.57 22.44 -4.11
N ALA A 267 -7.39 21.94 -2.90
CA ALA A 267 -8.46 21.51 -2.02
C ALA A 267 -9.36 22.66 -1.49
N LYS A 268 -8.86 23.90 -1.54
CA LYS A 268 -9.60 25.10 -1.11
C LYS A 268 -10.38 25.79 -2.25
N ARG A 269 -10.18 25.36 -3.48
CA ARG A 269 -10.94 25.78 -4.66
C ARG A 269 -12.06 24.79 -4.97
#